data_cd9b8ed735b2dbf5bf941737ea6fd940
#
_entry.id   cd9b8ed735b2dbf5bf941737ea6fd940
#
_cell.length_a   1.000
_cell.length_b   1.000
_cell.length_c   1.000
_cell.angle_alpha   90.00
_cell.angle_beta   90.00
_cell.angle_gamma   90.00
#
_symmetry.space_group_name_H-M   'P 1'
#
loop_
_entity.id
_entity.type
_entity.pdbx_description
1 polymer ?
#
loop_
_entity_poly.entity_id
_entity_poly.type
_entity_poly.pdbx_seq_one_letter_code
_entity_poly.pdbx_strand_id
1 'polypeptide(L)'
;MLALACAPAAAVQLNKAAEALMNESHVLRAQGKNQEAFNKLAAAANADPASSLPPSGMANMLADVAKGAPAEDAAKFRQRAEALARQALKLEPDDPVAQEVLRELEDDKPLPLHTPSPAAEALLHEGEVLFTSKKPDEALLKYERAAQIDPQYSTAWIYAGDCFFVQQKWAEAETRFRKGVEVEPLNAQGWRFLADALIRQDKRAAAEEALIGGIAAQPSQLPNWGRLAQMRDAAGYPLTRLQLVRKAKGGYDSSGKSSVTLDPAFQEPSSINPADGKVWLALAINEATMRVAVHQGKAADTPFAIELASWTKAMAMANEMATGEVTEPALKTMQMLAKSDQLEAALLLLQYKESWRPEFEAWKAAHPSGIRKFIDTYGLQP
;
A
#
# COMPACT_ATOMS: atom_id res chain seq x y z
N MET A 1 -18.05 33.08 -34.49
CA MET A 1 -18.47 32.15 -33.43
C MET A 1 -18.66 30.79 -34.07
N LEU A 2 -17.62 29.93 -34.02
CA LEU A 2 -17.74 28.51 -34.39
C LEU A 2 -17.84 27.74 -33.08
N ALA A 3 -19.02 27.19 -32.85
CA ALA A 3 -19.23 26.23 -31.76
C ALA A 3 -18.64 24.89 -32.23
N LEU A 4 -17.49 24.49 -31.67
CA LEU A 4 -17.03 23.10 -31.74
C LEU A 4 -17.97 22.29 -30.83
N ALA A 5 -18.88 21.54 -31.44
CA ALA A 5 -19.61 20.49 -30.75
C ALA A 5 -18.63 19.34 -30.49
N CYS A 6 -18.20 19.17 -29.22
CA CYS A 6 -17.62 17.91 -28.77
C CYS A 6 -18.71 16.84 -28.88
N ALA A 7 -18.60 15.97 -29.87
CA ALA A 7 -19.38 14.75 -29.89
C ALA A 7 -18.92 13.84 -28.70
N PRO A 8 -19.86 13.20 -27.97
CA PRO A 8 -19.46 12.25 -26.97
C PRO A 8 -18.71 11.10 -27.65
N ALA A 9 -17.53 10.77 -27.14
CA ALA A 9 -16.80 9.58 -27.57
C ALA A 9 -17.75 8.37 -27.45
N ALA A 10 -18.07 7.72 -28.55
CA ALA A 10 -18.82 6.48 -28.54
C ALA A 10 -17.99 5.46 -27.80
N ALA A 11 -18.55 4.84 -26.77
CA ALA A 11 -17.93 3.70 -26.09
C ALA A 11 -17.52 2.69 -27.18
N VAL A 12 -16.23 2.37 -27.26
CA VAL A 12 -15.70 1.41 -28.25
C VAL A 12 -16.31 0.07 -27.91
N GLN A 13 -17.32 -0.36 -28.67
CA GLN A 13 -17.90 -1.70 -28.51
C GLN A 13 -16.87 -2.72 -28.96
N LEU A 14 -16.51 -3.61 -28.03
CA LEU A 14 -15.66 -4.76 -28.33
C LEU A 14 -16.23 -5.56 -29.49
N ASN A 15 -15.40 -6.00 -30.42
CA ASN A 15 -15.89 -6.89 -31.44
C ASN A 15 -16.28 -8.27 -30.83
N LYS A 16 -17.23 -8.97 -31.44
CA LYS A 16 -17.79 -10.23 -30.89
C LYS A 16 -16.74 -11.31 -30.61
N ALA A 17 -15.67 -11.36 -31.39
CA ALA A 17 -14.61 -12.36 -31.20
C ALA A 17 -13.77 -12.04 -29.95
N ALA A 18 -13.42 -10.78 -29.74
CA ALA A 18 -12.71 -10.34 -28.56
C ALA A 18 -13.57 -10.46 -27.29
N GLU A 19 -14.86 -10.12 -27.39
CA GLU A 19 -15.83 -10.29 -26.28
C GLU A 19 -15.94 -11.75 -25.83
N ALA A 20 -16.06 -12.69 -26.77
CA ALA A 20 -16.10 -14.13 -26.46
C ALA A 20 -14.82 -14.58 -25.74
N LEU A 21 -13.64 -14.16 -26.21
CA LEU A 21 -12.35 -14.49 -25.59
C LEU A 21 -12.19 -13.89 -24.18
N MET A 22 -12.68 -12.68 -23.95
CA MET A 22 -12.70 -12.06 -22.62
C MET A 22 -13.62 -12.83 -21.66
N ASN A 23 -14.80 -13.24 -22.12
CA ASN A 23 -15.71 -14.04 -21.31
C ASN A 23 -15.09 -15.40 -20.94
N GLU A 24 -14.41 -16.06 -21.90
CA GLU A 24 -13.64 -17.29 -21.61
C GLU A 24 -12.52 -17.03 -20.57
N SER A 25 -11.83 -15.90 -20.67
CA SER A 25 -10.81 -15.51 -19.68
C SER A 25 -11.39 -15.37 -18.28
N HIS A 26 -12.55 -14.73 -18.13
CA HIS A 26 -13.22 -14.61 -16.84
C HIS A 26 -13.56 -15.96 -16.21
N VAL A 27 -14.07 -16.90 -17.02
CA VAL A 27 -14.38 -18.25 -16.55
C VAL A 27 -13.11 -18.99 -16.10
N LEU A 28 -12.04 -18.91 -16.90
CA LEU A 28 -10.76 -19.56 -16.57
C LEU A 28 -10.14 -18.98 -15.28
N ARG A 29 -10.22 -17.66 -15.09
CA ARG A 29 -9.74 -16.99 -13.88
C ARG A 29 -10.51 -17.46 -12.65
N ALA A 30 -11.84 -17.59 -12.74
CA ALA A 30 -12.67 -18.12 -11.65
C ALA A 30 -12.32 -19.58 -11.31
N GLN A 31 -11.76 -20.35 -12.27
CA GLN A 31 -11.25 -21.70 -12.06
C GLN A 31 -9.80 -21.75 -11.54
N GLY A 32 -9.15 -20.60 -11.31
CA GLY A 32 -7.74 -20.52 -10.92
C GLY A 32 -6.73 -20.77 -12.04
N LYS A 33 -7.18 -20.90 -13.29
CA LYS A 33 -6.34 -21.16 -14.48
C LYS A 33 -5.77 -19.86 -15.05
N ASN A 34 -4.96 -19.16 -14.23
CA ASN A 34 -4.51 -17.80 -14.51
C ASN A 34 -3.72 -17.69 -15.83
N GLN A 35 -2.84 -18.65 -16.16
CA GLN A 35 -2.07 -18.60 -17.41
C GLN A 35 -2.96 -18.74 -18.65
N GLU A 36 -3.94 -19.64 -18.61
CA GLU A 36 -4.89 -19.81 -19.71
C GLU A 36 -5.78 -18.58 -19.86
N ALA A 37 -6.23 -17.98 -18.74
CA ALA A 37 -7.01 -16.75 -18.74
C ALA A 37 -6.22 -15.60 -19.37
N PHE A 38 -4.93 -15.42 -18.99
CA PHE A 38 -4.05 -14.42 -19.58
C PHE A 38 -3.88 -14.60 -21.09
N ASN A 39 -3.69 -15.85 -21.55
CA ASN A 39 -3.58 -16.18 -22.98
C ASN A 39 -4.86 -15.80 -23.76
N LYS A 40 -6.03 -15.96 -23.14
CA LYS A 40 -7.30 -15.54 -23.76
C LYS A 40 -7.41 -14.03 -23.88
N LEU A 41 -6.97 -13.26 -22.89
CA LEU A 41 -6.90 -11.79 -22.99
C LEU A 41 -5.91 -11.35 -24.08
N ALA A 42 -4.76 -12.01 -24.20
CA ALA A 42 -3.80 -11.71 -25.26
C ALA A 42 -4.39 -11.99 -26.66
N ALA A 43 -5.16 -13.08 -26.80
CA ALA A 43 -5.88 -13.37 -28.05
C ALA A 43 -6.98 -12.34 -28.31
N ALA A 44 -7.68 -11.86 -27.28
CA ALA A 44 -8.69 -10.80 -27.41
C ALA A 44 -8.05 -9.48 -27.87
N ALA A 45 -6.87 -9.09 -27.32
CA ALA A 45 -6.12 -7.92 -27.76
C ALA A 45 -5.71 -8.01 -29.25
N ASN A 46 -5.38 -9.19 -29.73
CA ASN A 46 -5.09 -9.42 -31.16
C ASN A 46 -6.35 -9.36 -32.02
N ALA A 47 -7.48 -9.82 -31.51
CA ALA A 47 -8.76 -9.81 -32.22
C ALA A 47 -9.36 -8.40 -32.30
N ASP A 48 -9.10 -7.55 -31.31
CA ASP A 48 -9.53 -6.15 -31.28
C ASP A 48 -8.41 -5.23 -30.78
N PRO A 49 -7.46 -4.85 -31.64
CA PRO A 49 -6.33 -4.03 -31.26
C PRO A 49 -6.69 -2.58 -30.88
N ALA A 50 -7.90 -2.14 -31.21
CA ALA A 50 -8.37 -0.79 -30.88
C ALA A 50 -9.02 -0.69 -29.50
N SER A 51 -9.33 -1.83 -28.85
CA SER A 51 -9.94 -1.84 -27.53
C SER A 51 -8.90 -1.79 -26.41
N SER A 52 -9.18 -0.98 -25.38
CA SER A 52 -8.39 -0.90 -24.14
C SER A 52 -8.63 -2.08 -23.19
N LEU A 53 -9.80 -2.72 -23.27
CA LEU A 53 -10.26 -3.70 -22.29
C LEU A 53 -9.35 -4.94 -22.17
N PRO A 54 -8.87 -5.58 -23.26
CA PRO A 54 -7.96 -6.72 -23.12
C PRO A 54 -6.60 -6.33 -22.47
N PRO A 55 -5.88 -5.28 -22.91
CA PRO A 55 -4.63 -4.92 -22.25
C PRO A 55 -4.82 -4.44 -20.80
N SER A 56 -5.91 -3.75 -20.45
CA SER A 56 -6.20 -3.40 -19.06
C SER A 56 -6.49 -4.62 -18.19
N GLY A 57 -7.23 -5.59 -18.70
CA GLY A 57 -7.46 -6.88 -18.04
C GLY A 57 -6.16 -7.67 -17.81
N MET A 58 -5.25 -7.70 -18.79
CA MET A 58 -3.92 -8.31 -18.67
C MET A 58 -3.07 -7.59 -17.60
N ALA A 59 -3.11 -6.26 -17.58
CA ALA A 59 -2.41 -5.44 -16.59
C ALA A 59 -2.88 -5.76 -15.18
N ASN A 60 -4.19 -5.80 -14.96
CA ASN A 60 -4.79 -6.14 -13.68
C ASN A 60 -4.37 -7.55 -13.20
N MET A 61 -4.38 -8.56 -14.09
CA MET A 61 -3.94 -9.90 -13.73
C MET A 61 -2.46 -9.95 -13.31
N LEU A 62 -1.58 -9.22 -13.99
CA LEU A 62 -0.16 -9.18 -13.63
C LEU A 62 0.09 -8.42 -12.33
N ALA A 63 -0.66 -7.36 -12.05
CA ALA A 63 -0.61 -6.64 -10.78
C ALA A 63 -1.01 -7.57 -9.60
N ASP A 64 -2.06 -8.37 -9.77
CA ASP A 64 -2.48 -9.35 -8.76
C ASP A 64 -1.42 -10.44 -8.54
N VAL A 65 -0.82 -10.97 -9.61
CA VAL A 65 0.26 -11.97 -9.52
C VAL A 65 1.49 -11.40 -8.80
N ALA A 66 1.81 -10.13 -9.05
CA ALA A 66 2.95 -9.46 -8.41
C ALA A 66 2.85 -9.40 -6.88
N LYS A 67 1.62 -9.31 -6.33
CA LYS A 67 1.38 -9.26 -4.88
C LYS A 67 1.80 -10.54 -4.15
N GLY A 68 1.76 -11.70 -4.83
CA GLY A 68 2.11 -13.00 -4.26
C GLY A 68 3.45 -13.58 -4.72
N ALA A 69 4.16 -12.90 -5.62
CA ALA A 69 5.40 -13.39 -6.22
C ALA A 69 6.64 -13.04 -5.36
N PRO A 70 7.74 -13.81 -5.48
CA PRO A 70 9.05 -13.41 -4.95
C PRO A 70 9.47 -12.03 -5.48
N ALA A 71 10.24 -11.26 -4.69
CA ALA A 71 10.54 -9.85 -4.97
C ALA A 71 11.09 -9.59 -6.39
N GLU A 72 12.00 -10.44 -6.88
CA GLU A 72 12.58 -10.31 -8.23
C GLU A 72 11.54 -10.49 -9.33
N ASP A 73 10.67 -11.49 -9.19
CA ASP A 73 9.62 -11.75 -10.17
C ASP A 73 8.48 -10.72 -10.04
N ALA A 74 8.16 -10.29 -8.82
CA ALA A 74 7.20 -9.22 -8.56
C ALA A 74 7.57 -7.93 -9.30
N ALA A 75 8.85 -7.55 -9.31
CA ALA A 75 9.32 -6.37 -10.05
C ALA A 75 9.06 -6.50 -11.56
N LYS A 76 9.35 -7.68 -12.15
CA LYS A 76 9.09 -7.97 -13.57
C LYS A 76 7.59 -7.92 -13.90
N PHE A 77 6.75 -8.50 -13.02
CA PHE A 77 5.30 -8.46 -13.21
C PHE A 77 4.74 -7.04 -13.10
N ARG A 78 5.19 -6.23 -12.12
CA ARG A 78 4.81 -4.82 -11.99
C ARG A 78 5.18 -4.01 -13.23
N GLN A 79 6.40 -4.12 -13.71
CA GLN A 79 6.85 -3.42 -14.91
C GLN A 79 6.00 -3.76 -16.13
N ARG A 80 5.66 -5.04 -16.29
CA ARG A 80 4.81 -5.50 -17.40
C ARG A 80 3.36 -5.04 -17.25
N ALA A 81 2.81 -5.06 -16.03
CA ALA A 81 1.49 -4.54 -15.72
C ALA A 81 1.39 -3.05 -16.03
N GLU A 82 2.40 -2.25 -15.61
CA GLU A 82 2.48 -0.83 -15.92
C GLU A 82 2.49 -0.56 -17.43
N ALA A 83 3.30 -1.30 -18.19
CA ALA A 83 3.37 -1.14 -19.64
C ALA A 83 2.02 -1.43 -20.32
N LEU A 84 1.30 -2.47 -19.90
CA LEU A 84 -0.01 -2.83 -20.43
C LEU A 84 -1.10 -1.82 -20.04
N ALA A 85 -1.09 -1.35 -18.79
CA ALA A 85 -2.02 -0.31 -18.36
C ALA A 85 -1.80 1.00 -19.13
N ARG A 86 -0.54 1.42 -19.33
CA ARG A 86 -0.22 2.58 -20.17
C ARG A 86 -0.58 2.37 -21.65
N GLN A 87 -0.51 1.14 -22.14
CA GLN A 87 -0.99 0.80 -23.48
C GLN A 87 -2.51 0.97 -23.58
N ALA A 88 -3.26 0.47 -22.59
CA ALA A 88 -4.71 0.64 -22.52
C ALA A 88 -5.11 2.11 -22.50
N LEU A 89 -4.44 2.94 -21.69
CA LEU A 89 -4.71 4.39 -21.61
C LEU A 89 -4.33 5.16 -22.87
N LYS A 90 -3.47 4.64 -23.74
CA LYS A 90 -3.24 5.23 -25.07
C LYS A 90 -4.41 4.96 -26.02
N LEU A 91 -5.10 3.84 -25.86
CA LEU A 91 -6.28 3.47 -26.65
C LEU A 91 -7.52 4.19 -26.11
N GLU A 92 -7.68 4.19 -24.79
CA GLU A 92 -8.77 4.83 -24.07
C GLU A 92 -8.22 5.51 -22.80
N PRO A 93 -8.02 6.86 -22.83
CA PRO A 93 -7.45 7.59 -21.69
C PRO A 93 -8.23 7.44 -20.40
N ASP A 94 -9.50 7.10 -20.50
CA ASP A 94 -10.45 6.98 -19.38
C ASP A 94 -10.68 5.54 -18.94
N ASP A 95 -9.90 4.56 -19.41
CA ASP A 95 -10.04 3.16 -19.01
C ASP A 95 -9.86 3.03 -17.47
N PRO A 96 -10.93 2.70 -16.73
CA PRO A 96 -10.92 2.73 -15.27
C PRO A 96 -10.05 1.61 -14.67
N VAL A 97 -9.94 0.48 -15.37
CA VAL A 97 -9.13 -0.66 -14.91
C VAL A 97 -7.65 -0.31 -15.05
N ALA A 98 -7.25 0.26 -16.18
CA ALA A 98 -5.87 0.67 -16.39
C ALA A 98 -5.44 1.78 -15.42
N GLN A 99 -6.31 2.75 -15.14
CA GLN A 99 -6.05 3.79 -14.15
C GLN A 99 -5.92 3.23 -12.74
N GLU A 100 -6.80 2.30 -12.35
CA GLU A 100 -6.74 1.64 -11.04
C GLU A 100 -5.46 0.82 -10.90
N VAL A 101 -5.07 0.06 -11.92
CA VAL A 101 -3.82 -0.70 -11.93
C VAL A 101 -2.61 0.22 -11.75
N LEU A 102 -2.52 1.33 -12.48
CA LEU A 102 -1.41 2.28 -12.30
C LEU A 102 -1.37 2.86 -10.90
N ARG A 103 -2.53 3.16 -10.31
CA ARG A 103 -2.63 3.64 -8.92
C ARG A 103 -2.17 2.58 -7.93
N GLU A 104 -2.60 1.33 -8.08
CA GLU A 104 -2.16 0.22 -7.22
C GLU A 104 -0.65 -0.01 -7.32
N LEU A 105 -0.11 0.05 -8.53
CA LEU A 105 1.34 -0.09 -8.75
C LEU A 105 2.13 1.06 -8.14
N GLU A 106 1.58 2.29 -8.11
CA GLU A 106 2.19 3.43 -7.42
C GLU A 106 2.18 3.23 -5.90
N ASP A 107 1.08 2.73 -5.34
CA ASP A 107 0.96 2.42 -3.91
C ASP A 107 1.95 1.32 -3.48
N ASP A 108 2.30 0.41 -4.39
CA ASP A 108 3.24 -0.70 -4.18
C ASP A 108 4.70 -0.35 -4.53
N LYS A 109 4.99 0.87 -5.01
CA LYS A 109 6.38 1.26 -5.32
C LYS A 109 7.27 1.14 -4.10
N PRO A 110 8.46 0.52 -4.27
CA PRO A 110 9.45 0.60 -3.22
C PRO A 110 9.87 2.06 -3.00
N LEU A 111 10.18 2.40 -1.76
CA LEU A 111 10.74 3.71 -1.43
C LEU A 111 11.98 4.00 -2.30
N PRO A 112 12.18 5.27 -2.69
CA PRO A 112 13.39 5.69 -3.38
C PRO A 112 14.56 5.73 -2.39
N LEU A 113 15.01 4.55 -1.95
CA LEU A 113 16.18 4.42 -1.10
C LEU A 113 17.44 4.70 -1.93
N HIS A 114 18.55 4.97 -1.22
CA HIS A 114 19.85 5.21 -1.87
C HIS A 114 20.22 4.06 -2.82
N THR A 115 20.58 4.40 -4.06
CA THR A 115 21.08 3.43 -5.03
C THR A 115 22.57 3.24 -4.80
N PRO A 116 23.02 2.05 -4.38
CA PRO A 116 24.43 1.82 -4.05
C PRO A 116 25.32 1.88 -5.30
N SER A 117 26.60 2.20 -5.09
CA SER A 117 27.59 2.05 -6.14
C SER A 117 27.76 0.56 -6.49
N PRO A 118 28.00 0.19 -7.76
CA PRO A 118 28.16 -1.21 -8.17
C PRO A 118 29.25 -1.96 -7.37
N ALA A 119 30.32 -1.27 -6.97
CA ALA A 119 31.38 -1.85 -6.14
C ALA A 119 30.91 -2.16 -4.71
N ALA A 120 30.11 -1.29 -4.11
CA ALA A 120 29.54 -1.53 -2.78
C ALA A 120 28.49 -2.64 -2.81
N GLU A 121 27.66 -2.68 -3.85
CA GLU A 121 26.65 -3.72 -4.05
C GLU A 121 27.29 -5.10 -4.23
N ALA A 122 28.36 -5.22 -5.03
CA ALA A 122 29.10 -6.46 -5.21
C ALA A 122 29.67 -6.98 -3.88
N LEU A 123 30.25 -6.10 -3.06
CA LEU A 123 30.77 -6.46 -1.73
C LEU A 123 29.64 -6.87 -0.78
N LEU A 124 28.49 -6.22 -0.83
CA LEU A 124 27.32 -6.62 -0.04
C LEU A 124 26.92 -8.06 -0.39
N HIS A 125 26.80 -8.37 -1.67
CA HIS A 125 26.44 -9.71 -2.15
C HIS A 125 27.47 -10.78 -1.72
N GLU A 126 28.77 -10.48 -1.82
CA GLU A 126 29.83 -11.38 -1.29
C GLU A 126 29.65 -11.61 0.22
N GLY A 127 29.30 -10.56 0.96
CA GLY A 127 28.99 -10.64 2.40
C GLY A 127 27.79 -11.52 2.70
N GLU A 128 26.72 -11.41 1.92
CA GLU A 128 25.53 -12.25 2.08
C GLU A 128 25.83 -13.74 1.89
N VAL A 129 26.63 -14.10 0.89
CA VAL A 129 27.08 -15.48 0.68
C VAL A 129 27.87 -16.00 1.88
N LEU A 130 28.74 -15.19 2.46
CA LEU A 130 29.51 -15.55 3.64
C LEU A 130 28.62 -15.66 4.89
N PHE A 131 27.69 -14.72 5.09
CA PHE A 131 26.79 -14.72 6.22
C PHE A 131 25.87 -15.95 6.22
N THR A 132 25.27 -16.27 5.07
CA THR A 132 24.44 -17.47 4.90
C THR A 132 25.24 -18.76 5.09
N SER A 133 26.55 -18.72 4.77
CA SER A 133 27.50 -19.83 5.01
C SER A 133 27.98 -19.91 6.49
N LYS A 134 27.34 -19.15 7.41
CA LYS A 134 27.66 -19.08 8.84
C LYS A 134 29.09 -18.56 9.15
N LYS A 135 29.57 -17.64 8.34
CA LYS A 135 30.88 -16.97 8.48
C LYS A 135 30.69 -15.47 8.77
N PRO A 136 30.08 -15.10 9.91
CA PRO A 136 29.72 -13.71 10.17
C PRO A 136 30.94 -12.78 10.28
N ASP A 137 32.12 -13.24 10.71
CA ASP A 137 33.32 -12.41 10.80
C ASP A 137 33.85 -12.06 9.39
N GLU A 138 33.85 -13.01 8.45
CA GLU A 138 34.25 -12.77 7.07
C GLU A 138 33.22 -11.88 6.34
N ALA A 139 31.92 -12.10 6.60
CA ALA A 139 30.83 -11.28 6.07
C ALA A 139 30.94 -9.82 6.56
N LEU A 140 31.21 -9.61 7.85
CA LEU A 140 31.40 -8.30 8.45
C LEU A 140 32.44 -7.45 7.69
N LEU A 141 33.60 -8.06 7.35
CA LEU A 141 34.66 -7.35 6.58
C LEU A 141 34.14 -6.86 5.22
N LYS A 142 33.28 -7.66 4.56
CA LYS A 142 32.68 -7.27 3.27
C LYS A 142 31.68 -6.15 3.43
N TYR A 143 30.79 -6.23 4.41
CA TYR A 143 29.79 -5.21 4.67
C TYR A 143 30.43 -3.87 5.11
N GLU A 144 31.43 -3.92 6.00
CA GLU A 144 32.16 -2.72 6.41
C GLU A 144 32.92 -2.10 5.23
N ARG A 145 33.48 -2.92 4.33
CA ARG A 145 34.12 -2.41 3.12
C ARG A 145 33.10 -1.79 2.16
N ALA A 146 31.93 -2.37 1.99
CA ALA A 146 30.82 -1.78 1.22
C ALA A 146 30.43 -0.41 1.79
N ALA A 147 30.24 -0.31 3.12
CA ALA A 147 29.92 0.93 3.81
C ALA A 147 31.05 1.99 3.76
N GLN A 148 32.32 1.58 3.64
CA GLN A 148 33.43 2.52 3.42
C GLN A 148 33.43 3.08 2.00
N ILE A 149 33.12 2.25 0.99
CA ILE A 149 33.05 2.67 -0.42
C ILE A 149 31.85 3.57 -0.66
N ASP A 150 30.72 3.22 -0.05
CA ASP A 150 29.46 3.94 -0.16
C ASP A 150 28.84 4.19 1.22
N PRO A 151 29.22 5.27 1.92
CA PRO A 151 28.74 5.56 3.27
C PRO A 151 27.23 5.81 3.39
N GLN A 152 26.55 6.13 2.28
CA GLN A 152 25.10 6.31 2.23
C GLN A 152 24.35 4.98 2.03
N TYR A 153 25.06 3.88 1.80
CA TYR A 153 24.45 2.58 1.63
C TYR A 153 24.02 1.98 2.98
N SER A 154 22.82 2.33 3.42
CA SER A 154 22.23 1.92 4.70
C SER A 154 22.28 0.41 4.92
N THR A 155 21.95 -0.38 3.88
CA THR A 155 21.93 -1.84 3.96
C THR A 155 23.27 -2.43 4.38
N ALA A 156 24.39 -1.83 3.94
CA ALA A 156 25.73 -2.30 4.33
C ALA A 156 25.96 -2.11 5.84
N TRP A 157 25.53 -0.98 6.41
CA TRP A 157 25.58 -0.74 7.85
C TRP A 157 24.70 -1.71 8.63
N ILE A 158 23.49 -1.95 8.15
CA ILE A 158 22.52 -2.85 8.77
C ILE A 158 23.06 -4.28 8.77
N TYR A 159 23.57 -4.79 7.67
CA TYR A 159 24.10 -6.15 7.57
C TYR A 159 25.39 -6.33 8.39
N ALA A 160 26.21 -5.28 8.50
CA ALA A 160 27.32 -5.29 9.46
C ALA A 160 26.80 -5.41 10.91
N GLY A 161 25.69 -4.76 11.23
CA GLY A 161 25.00 -4.90 12.51
C GLY A 161 24.49 -6.32 12.76
N ASP A 162 23.94 -6.99 11.75
CA ASP A 162 23.47 -8.37 11.83
C ASP A 162 24.61 -9.34 12.18
N CYS A 163 25.82 -9.12 11.67
CA CYS A 163 26.99 -9.93 12.02
C CYS A 163 27.31 -9.84 13.50
N PHE A 164 27.21 -8.68 14.11
CA PHE A 164 27.36 -8.51 15.56
C PHE A 164 26.17 -9.09 16.32
N PHE A 165 24.97 -8.92 15.80
CA PHE A 165 23.73 -9.39 16.45
C PHE A 165 23.74 -10.92 16.61
N VAL A 166 24.09 -11.67 15.58
CA VAL A 166 24.18 -13.15 15.67
C VAL A 166 25.28 -13.64 16.61
N GLN A 167 26.29 -12.81 16.86
CA GLN A 167 27.36 -13.04 17.82
C GLN A 167 27.00 -12.58 19.25
N GLN A 168 25.76 -12.09 19.47
CA GLN A 168 25.28 -11.54 20.74
C GLN A 168 26.05 -10.29 21.23
N LYS A 169 26.73 -9.61 20.33
CA LYS A 169 27.42 -8.32 20.56
C LYS A 169 26.44 -7.17 20.36
N TRP A 170 25.48 -7.05 21.29
CA TRP A 170 24.31 -6.19 21.11
C TRP A 170 24.63 -4.70 21.00
N ALA A 171 25.65 -4.22 21.71
CA ALA A 171 26.05 -2.82 21.69
C ALA A 171 26.72 -2.43 20.37
N GLU A 172 27.53 -3.31 19.82
CA GLU A 172 28.15 -3.13 18.50
C GLU A 172 27.10 -3.21 17.38
N ALA A 173 26.14 -4.14 17.50
CA ALA A 173 24.99 -4.22 16.58
C ALA A 173 24.17 -2.94 16.61
N GLU A 174 23.80 -2.43 17.80
CA GLU A 174 23.11 -1.16 17.98
C GLU A 174 23.84 -0.02 17.25
N THR A 175 25.18 0.06 17.40
CA THR A 175 25.98 1.12 16.79
C THR A 175 25.88 1.08 15.27
N ARG A 176 25.92 -0.11 14.66
CA ARG A 176 25.78 -0.26 13.20
C ARG A 176 24.37 0.01 12.71
N PHE A 177 23.34 -0.48 13.42
CA PHE A 177 21.95 -0.22 13.07
C PHE A 177 21.61 1.26 13.18
N ARG A 178 22.09 1.96 14.22
CA ARG A 178 21.94 3.43 14.34
C ARG A 178 22.53 4.16 13.15
N LYS A 179 23.74 3.75 12.70
CA LYS A 179 24.34 4.35 11.53
C LYS A 179 23.54 4.09 10.27
N GLY A 180 22.99 2.90 10.09
CA GLY A 180 22.10 2.56 8.97
C GLY A 180 20.86 3.46 8.91
N VAL A 181 20.16 3.66 10.03
CA VAL A 181 18.97 4.51 10.05
C VAL A 181 19.27 6.02 10.07
N GLU A 182 20.49 6.41 10.47
CA GLU A 182 20.97 7.79 10.37
C GLU A 182 21.18 8.21 8.91
N VAL A 183 21.85 7.35 8.11
CA VAL A 183 22.13 7.66 6.70
C VAL A 183 20.89 7.50 5.82
N GLU A 184 19.96 6.64 6.20
CA GLU A 184 18.72 6.41 5.46
C GLU A 184 17.52 6.23 6.41
N PRO A 185 16.94 7.34 6.91
CA PRO A 185 15.82 7.31 7.86
C PRO A 185 14.56 6.59 7.36
N LEU A 186 14.39 6.47 6.04
CA LEU A 186 13.27 5.77 5.43
C LEU A 186 13.44 4.24 5.40
N ASN A 187 14.58 3.72 5.81
CA ASN A 187 14.80 2.27 5.91
C ASN A 187 14.10 1.70 7.16
N ALA A 188 12.82 1.37 7.01
CA ALA A 188 11.99 0.84 8.09
C ALA A 188 12.50 -0.49 8.67
N GLN A 189 13.23 -1.31 7.89
CA GLN A 189 13.85 -2.54 8.36
C GLN A 189 15.00 -2.25 9.34
N GLY A 190 15.83 -1.25 9.04
CA GLY A 190 16.93 -0.84 9.92
C GLY A 190 16.43 -0.41 11.30
N TRP A 191 15.34 0.32 11.35
CA TRP A 191 14.69 0.70 12.61
C TRP A 191 14.26 -0.51 13.44
N ARG A 192 13.69 -1.53 12.81
CA ARG A 192 13.27 -2.76 13.48
C ARG A 192 14.49 -3.52 14.07
N PHE A 193 15.57 -3.65 13.30
CA PHE A 193 16.77 -4.31 13.78
C PHE A 193 17.46 -3.53 14.91
N LEU A 194 17.42 -2.19 14.84
CA LEU A 194 17.85 -1.35 15.95
C LEU A 194 17.01 -1.64 17.21
N ALA A 195 15.70 -1.72 17.07
CA ALA A 195 14.82 -2.06 18.19
C ALA A 195 15.14 -3.44 18.75
N ASP A 196 15.37 -4.44 17.91
CA ASP A 196 15.76 -5.79 18.36
C ASP A 196 17.05 -5.78 19.19
N ALA A 197 18.08 -5.04 18.75
CA ALA A 197 19.33 -4.91 19.51
C ALA A 197 19.13 -4.17 20.86
N LEU A 198 18.24 -3.19 20.89
CA LEU A 198 17.90 -2.45 22.12
C LEU A 198 17.10 -3.32 23.09
N ILE A 199 16.18 -4.15 22.59
CA ILE A 199 15.43 -5.13 23.43
C ILE A 199 16.39 -6.10 24.09
N ARG A 200 17.38 -6.62 23.36
CA ARG A 200 18.40 -7.54 23.92
C ARG A 200 19.23 -6.91 25.03
N GLN A 201 19.30 -5.60 25.08
CA GLN A 201 20.00 -4.82 26.12
C GLN A 201 19.06 -4.31 27.23
N ASP A 202 17.80 -4.72 27.23
CA ASP A 202 16.73 -4.23 28.13
C ASP A 202 16.48 -2.71 28.06
N LYS A 203 16.86 -2.09 26.93
CA LYS A 203 16.65 -0.67 26.65
C LYS A 203 15.25 -0.43 26.04
N ARG A 204 14.21 -0.82 26.78
CA ARG A 204 12.83 -0.90 26.27
C ARG A 204 12.29 0.43 25.71
N ALA A 205 12.48 1.53 26.41
CA ALA A 205 12.01 2.83 25.96
C ALA A 205 12.66 3.25 24.63
N ALA A 206 13.97 3.02 24.49
CA ALA A 206 14.68 3.31 23.22
C ALA A 206 14.27 2.37 22.09
N ALA A 207 13.95 1.10 22.40
CA ALA A 207 13.43 0.16 21.42
C ALA A 207 12.05 0.59 20.89
N GLU A 208 11.18 1.06 21.77
CA GLU A 208 9.87 1.58 21.37
C GLU A 208 10.00 2.82 20.49
N GLU A 209 10.91 3.76 20.82
CA GLU A 209 11.21 4.90 19.95
C GLU A 209 11.72 4.46 18.58
N ALA A 210 12.60 3.44 18.53
CA ALA A 210 13.07 2.90 17.26
C ALA A 210 11.93 2.29 16.43
N LEU A 211 11.00 1.55 17.04
CA LEU A 211 9.84 1.00 16.33
C LEU A 211 8.90 2.09 15.81
N ILE A 212 8.68 3.15 16.59
CA ILE A 212 7.94 4.33 16.14
C ILE A 212 8.67 5.02 15.00
N GLY A 213 10.01 5.10 15.04
CA GLY A 213 10.84 5.54 13.91
C GLY A 213 10.61 4.72 12.65
N GLY A 214 10.52 3.40 12.78
CA GLY A 214 10.21 2.49 11.67
C GLY A 214 8.79 2.69 11.10
N ILE A 215 7.80 2.94 11.96
CA ILE A 215 6.44 3.29 11.55
C ILE A 215 6.43 4.66 10.86
N ALA A 216 7.18 5.63 11.38
CA ALA A 216 7.34 6.96 10.78
C ALA A 216 8.06 6.93 9.42
N ALA A 217 8.96 5.96 9.21
CA ALA A 217 9.62 5.72 7.94
C ALA A 217 8.63 5.17 6.91
N GLN A 218 7.84 4.16 7.29
CA GLN A 218 6.89 3.51 6.40
C GLN A 218 5.75 2.82 7.21
N PRO A 219 4.59 3.45 7.37
CA PRO A 219 3.47 2.90 8.14
C PRO A 219 2.94 1.56 7.62
N SER A 220 3.08 1.28 6.32
CA SER A 220 2.67 -0.01 5.71
C SER A 220 3.56 -1.19 6.09
N GLN A 221 4.72 -0.96 6.72
CA GLN A 221 5.63 -2.02 7.15
C GLN A 221 5.15 -2.69 8.44
N LEU A 222 4.26 -3.67 8.29
CA LEU A 222 3.65 -4.43 9.39
C LEU A 222 4.65 -5.03 10.40
N PRO A 223 5.90 -5.45 10.04
CA PRO A 223 6.85 -5.97 11.03
C PRO A 223 7.20 -5.00 12.16
N ASN A 224 7.24 -3.67 11.92
CA ASN A 224 7.45 -2.68 12.98
C ASN A 224 6.25 -2.62 13.93
N TRP A 225 5.04 -2.61 13.41
CA TRP A 225 3.82 -2.67 14.20
C TRP A 225 3.72 -3.97 15.02
N GLY A 226 4.00 -5.10 14.39
CA GLY A 226 3.97 -6.41 15.08
C GLY A 226 4.97 -6.47 16.22
N ARG A 227 6.19 -5.92 16.05
CA ARG A 227 7.19 -5.90 17.13
C ARG A 227 6.77 -4.94 18.25
N LEU A 228 6.21 -3.78 17.92
CA LEU A 228 5.66 -2.83 18.90
C LEU A 228 4.51 -3.46 19.69
N ALA A 229 3.59 -4.15 18.99
CA ALA A 229 2.47 -4.83 19.63
C ALA A 229 2.95 -5.90 20.62
N GLN A 230 3.95 -6.72 20.26
CA GLN A 230 4.56 -7.71 21.18
C GLN A 230 5.18 -7.07 22.42
N MET A 231 5.88 -5.94 22.24
CA MET A 231 6.49 -5.23 23.37
C MET A 231 5.44 -4.66 24.30
N ARG A 232 4.39 -4.08 23.77
CA ARG A 232 3.30 -3.46 24.54
C ARG A 232 2.42 -4.51 25.22
N ASP A 233 2.15 -5.62 24.56
CA ASP A 233 1.43 -6.75 25.16
C ASP A 233 2.17 -7.31 26.37
N ALA A 234 3.48 -7.52 26.25
CA ALA A 234 4.34 -7.95 27.35
C ALA A 234 4.40 -6.93 28.51
N ALA A 235 4.09 -5.67 28.26
CA ALA A 235 4.00 -4.60 29.26
C ALA A 235 2.59 -4.39 29.83
N GLY A 236 1.58 -5.15 29.34
CA GLY A 236 0.19 -5.02 29.77
C GLY A 236 -0.63 -3.95 29.05
N TYR A 237 -0.13 -3.43 27.91
CA TYR A 237 -0.78 -2.41 27.07
C TYR A 237 -0.95 -2.88 25.62
N PRO A 238 -1.73 -3.96 25.35
CA PRO A 238 -1.84 -4.55 24.03
C PRO A 238 -2.41 -3.57 23.00
N LEU A 239 -1.93 -3.67 21.76
CA LEU A 239 -2.50 -2.94 20.64
C LEU A 239 -3.63 -3.75 20.00
N THR A 240 -4.75 -3.09 19.76
CA THR A 240 -5.91 -3.67 19.05
C THR A 240 -5.73 -3.52 17.55
N ARG A 241 -5.90 -4.60 16.79
CA ARG A 241 -5.83 -4.57 15.34
C ARG A 241 -7.11 -3.98 14.74
N LEU A 242 -6.98 -2.96 13.88
CA LEU A 242 -8.06 -2.44 13.09
C LEU A 242 -8.29 -3.33 11.86
N GLN A 243 -9.28 -4.23 11.93
CA GLN A 243 -9.66 -5.11 10.82
C GLN A 243 -10.62 -4.39 9.88
N LEU A 244 -10.12 -3.36 9.17
CA LEU A 244 -10.93 -2.59 8.24
C LEU A 244 -10.87 -3.21 6.84
N VAL A 245 -11.92 -3.95 6.49
CA VAL A 245 -12.11 -4.53 5.15
C VAL A 245 -13.17 -3.74 4.41
N ARG A 246 -12.77 -3.11 3.33
CA ARG A 246 -13.63 -2.25 2.53
C ARG A 246 -14.68 -3.09 1.77
N LYS A 247 -15.97 -2.81 2.01
CA LYS A 247 -17.08 -3.56 1.41
C LYS A 247 -17.75 -2.85 0.24
N ALA A 248 -17.38 -1.60 -0.02
CA ALA A 248 -17.82 -0.86 -1.18
C ALA A 248 -16.72 0.11 -1.64
N LYS A 249 -16.56 0.27 -2.94
CA LYS A 249 -15.58 1.18 -3.56
C LYS A 249 -16.31 2.09 -4.56
N GLY A 250 -15.95 3.36 -4.56
CA GLY A 250 -16.41 4.34 -5.53
C GLY A 250 -15.41 4.52 -6.67
N GLY A 251 -15.91 4.79 -7.85
CA GLY A 251 -15.09 5.04 -9.03
C GLY A 251 -15.92 5.70 -10.13
N TYR A 252 -15.46 5.57 -11.35
CA TYR A 252 -16.21 5.92 -12.56
C TYR A 252 -16.07 4.79 -13.58
N ASP A 253 -17.07 4.67 -14.45
CA ASP A 253 -17.07 3.69 -15.54
C ASP A 253 -16.37 4.24 -16.79
N SER A 254 -16.27 3.43 -17.84
CA SER A 254 -15.68 3.81 -19.12
C SER A 254 -16.37 4.99 -19.80
N SER A 255 -17.58 5.37 -19.38
CA SER A 255 -18.28 6.58 -19.86
C SER A 255 -18.03 7.82 -18.98
N GLY A 256 -17.18 7.71 -17.96
CA GLY A 256 -16.89 8.77 -16.99
C GLY A 256 -18.02 9.05 -16.00
N LYS A 257 -18.99 8.14 -15.86
CA LYS A 257 -20.07 8.24 -14.90
C LYS A 257 -19.70 7.56 -13.60
N SER A 258 -20.24 8.09 -12.49
CA SER A 258 -20.06 7.49 -11.16
C SER A 258 -20.42 6.01 -11.17
N SER A 259 -19.52 5.20 -10.65
CA SER A 259 -19.73 3.77 -10.43
C SER A 259 -19.47 3.40 -8.97
N VAL A 260 -20.19 2.40 -8.47
CA VAL A 260 -19.99 1.83 -7.13
C VAL A 260 -19.87 0.33 -7.28
N THR A 261 -18.74 -0.22 -6.83
CA THR A 261 -18.53 -1.66 -6.75
C THR A 261 -18.83 -2.11 -5.32
N LEU A 262 -19.70 -3.09 -5.19
CA LEU A 262 -20.12 -3.66 -3.90
C LEU A 262 -19.50 -5.03 -3.68
N ASP A 263 -19.11 -5.30 -2.43
CA ASP A 263 -18.73 -6.65 -2.00
C ASP A 263 -19.93 -7.62 -2.21
N PRO A 264 -19.68 -8.89 -2.61
CA PRO A 264 -20.74 -9.90 -2.77
C PRO A 264 -21.68 -10.04 -1.56
N ALA A 265 -21.20 -9.76 -0.35
CA ALA A 265 -22.03 -9.76 0.85
C ALA A 265 -23.25 -8.81 0.77
N PHE A 266 -23.21 -7.77 -0.07
CA PHE A 266 -24.39 -6.89 -0.30
C PHE A 266 -25.50 -7.58 -1.10
N GLN A 267 -25.23 -8.71 -1.76
CA GLN A 267 -26.22 -9.48 -2.48
C GLN A 267 -27.11 -10.31 -1.54
N GLU A 268 -26.63 -10.55 -0.31
CA GLU A 268 -27.36 -11.26 0.74
C GLU A 268 -27.76 -10.27 1.86
N PRO A 269 -29.00 -9.74 1.86
CA PRO A 269 -29.44 -8.70 2.80
C PRO A 269 -29.29 -9.04 4.28
N SER A 270 -29.23 -10.33 4.62
CA SER A 270 -29.04 -10.82 5.98
C SER A 270 -27.58 -10.82 6.45
N SER A 271 -26.61 -10.63 5.54
CA SER A 271 -25.18 -10.74 5.85
C SER A 271 -24.53 -9.43 6.29
N ILE A 272 -25.20 -8.29 6.06
CA ILE A 272 -24.72 -6.97 6.47
C ILE A 272 -25.80 -6.25 7.29
N ASN A 273 -25.41 -5.74 8.46
CA ASN A 273 -26.28 -4.86 9.22
C ASN A 273 -26.65 -3.63 8.36
N PRO A 274 -27.94 -3.22 8.31
CA PRO A 274 -28.39 -2.10 7.48
C PRO A 274 -27.67 -0.77 7.76
N ALA A 275 -27.27 -0.49 9.02
CA ALA A 275 -26.54 0.71 9.36
C ALA A 275 -25.10 0.64 8.81
N ASP A 276 -24.40 -0.50 8.96
CA ASP A 276 -23.05 -0.72 8.42
C ASP A 276 -23.07 -0.62 6.88
N GLY A 277 -24.06 -1.24 6.23
CA GLY A 277 -24.23 -1.19 4.77
C GLY A 277 -24.43 0.23 4.25
N LYS A 278 -25.20 1.08 4.97
CA LYS A 278 -25.37 2.49 4.62
C LYS A 278 -24.06 3.28 4.71
N VAL A 279 -23.25 3.03 5.75
CA VAL A 279 -21.91 3.68 5.88
C VAL A 279 -21.00 3.31 4.72
N TRP A 280 -20.92 2.01 4.40
CA TRP A 280 -20.12 1.54 3.27
C TRP A 280 -20.57 2.13 1.93
N LEU A 281 -21.89 2.18 1.71
CA LEU A 281 -22.46 2.76 0.49
C LEU A 281 -22.21 4.26 0.41
N ALA A 282 -22.38 5.00 1.52
CA ALA A 282 -22.10 6.43 1.56
C ALA A 282 -20.63 6.72 1.27
N LEU A 283 -19.71 5.94 1.85
CA LEU A 283 -18.29 6.05 1.59
C LEU A 283 -18.00 5.91 0.09
N ALA A 284 -18.54 4.86 -0.55
CA ALA A 284 -18.33 4.60 -1.97
C ALA A 284 -18.98 5.66 -2.88
N ILE A 285 -20.18 6.14 -2.56
CA ILE A 285 -20.83 7.20 -3.34
C ILE A 285 -20.05 8.51 -3.26
N ASN A 286 -19.58 8.89 -2.07
CA ASN A 286 -18.77 10.10 -1.90
C ASN A 286 -17.45 9.98 -2.67
N GLU A 287 -16.76 8.84 -2.58
CA GLU A 287 -15.55 8.56 -3.34
C GLU A 287 -15.81 8.65 -4.85
N ALA A 288 -16.83 7.97 -5.37
CA ALA A 288 -17.19 8.02 -6.79
C ALA A 288 -17.46 9.45 -7.27
N THR A 289 -18.20 10.23 -6.49
CA THR A 289 -18.55 11.61 -6.82
C THR A 289 -17.30 12.49 -6.93
N MET A 290 -16.37 12.37 -5.98
CA MET A 290 -15.13 13.16 -5.99
C MET A 290 -14.18 12.71 -7.11
N ARG A 291 -14.05 11.40 -7.34
CA ARG A 291 -13.22 10.87 -8.43
C ARG A 291 -13.72 11.33 -9.80
N VAL A 292 -15.02 11.33 -10.02
CA VAL A 292 -15.62 11.88 -11.26
C VAL A 292 -15.34 13.38 -11.40
N ALA A 293 -15.41 14.16 -10.32
CA ALA A 293 -15.11 15.59 -10.36
C ALA A 293 -13.63 15.84 -10.73
N VAL A 294 -12.70 15.07 -10.19
CA VAL A 294 -11.27 15.14 -10.54
C VAL A 294 -11.04 14.72 -11.99
N HIS A 295 -11.63 13.61 -12.43
CA HIS A 295 -11.54 13.12 -13.80
C HIS A 295 -12.07 14.14 -14.82
N GLN A 296 -13.13 14.87 -14.48
CA GLN A 296 -13.69 15.93 -15.33
C GLN A 296 -12.95 17.27 -15.21
N GLY A 297 -11.84 17.34 -14.50
CA GLY A 297 -11.08 18.58 -14.26
C GLY A 297 -11.82 19.63 -13.42
N LYS A 298 -12.87 19.24 -12.70
CA LYS A 298 -13.67 20.14 -11.84
C LYS A 298 -13.12 20.26 -10.42
N ALA A 299 -12.22 19.38 -10.03
CA ALA A 299 -11.51 19.38 -8.76
C ALA A 299 -10.05 18.96 -8.99
N ALA A 300 -9.16 19.33 -8.07
CA ALA A 300 -7.73 18.99 -8.09
C ALA A 300 -7.33 18.24 -6.82
N ASP A 301 -8.23 17.39 -6.31
CA ASP A 301 -8.02 16.67 -5.06
C ASP A 301 -7.03 15.51 -5.23
N THR A 302 -6.18 15.33 -4.24
CA THR A 302 -5.27 14.17 -4.19
C THR A 302 -6.03 12.89 -3.80
N PRO A 303 -5.49 11.69 -4.09
CA PRO A 303 -6.10 10.43 -3.65
C PRO A 303 -6.38 10.40 -2.15
N PHE A 304 -5.47 10.95 -1.33
CA PHE A 304 -5.67 11.05 0.12
C PHE A 304 -6.80 12.02 0.49
N ALA A 305 -6.88 13.19 -0.14
CA ALA A 305 -7.94 14.16 0.12
C ALA A 305 -9.33 13.58 -0.20
N ILE A 306 -9.44 12.83 -1.30
CA ILE A 306 -10.66 12.10 -1.65
C ILE A 306 -11.03 11.07 -0.58
N GLU A 307 -10.06 10.28 -0.12
CA GLU A 307 -10.27 9.26 0.91
C GLU A 307 -10.73 9.89 2.22
N LEU A 308 -10.00 10.89 2.72
CA LEU A 308 -10.33 11.58 3.97
C LEU A 308 -11.71 12.25 3.93
N ALA A 309 -12.03 12.97 2.85
CA ALA A 309 -13.33 13.61 2.69
C ALA A 309 -14.46 12.58 2.58
N SER A 310 -14.22 11.44 1.92
CA SER A 310 -15.22 10.37 1.80
C SER A 310 -15.52 9.76 3.17
N TRP A 311 -14.49 9.46 3.97
CA TRP A 311 -14.66 8.97 5.34
C TRP A 311 -15.33 10.00 6.24
N THR A 312 -14.94 11.27 6.17
CA THR A 312 -15.54 12.34 6.98
C THR A 312 -17.04 12.44 6.74
N LYS A 313 -17.46 12.45 5.47
CA LYS A 313 -18.89 12.50 5.11
C LYS A 313 -19.64 11.23 5.50
N ALA A 314 -19.05 10.04 5.29
CA ALA A 314 -19.68 8.78 5.67
C ALA A 314 -19.87 8.68 7.19
N MET A 315 -18.89 9.12 7.98
CA MET A 315 -18.98 9.12 9.45
C MET A 315 -19.94 10.17 9.98
N ALA A 316 -20.01 11.36 9.36
CA ALA A 316 -21.04 12.36 9.70
C ALA A 316 -22.45 11.81 9.49
N MET A 317 -22.70 11.16 8.34
CA MET A 317 -23.98 10.52 8.05
C MET A 317 -24.27 9.38 9.05
N ALA A 318 -23.27 8.57 9.44
CA ALA A 318 -23.45 7.51 10.43
C ALA A 318 -23.88 8.06 11.81
N ASN A 319 -23.41 9.26 12.17
CA ASN A 319 -23.78 9.93 13.42
C ASN A 319 -25.21 10.49 13.42
N GLU A 320 -25.75 10.83 12.23
CA GLU A 320 -27.09 11.42 12.05
C GLU A 320 -28.19 10.36 11.81
N MET A 321 -27.80 9.11 11.53
CA MET A 321 -28.77 8.07 11.19
C MET A 321 -29.62 7.62 12.39
N ALA A 322 -30.93 7.90 12.32
CA ALA A 322 -31.90 7.41 13.28
C ALA A 322 -32.26 5.91 13.13
N THR A 323 -31.62 5.18 12.22
CA THR A 323 -32.04 3.83 11.79
C THR A 323 -31.24 2.67 12.35
N GLY A 324 -30.56 2.85 13.50
CA GLY A 324 -29.82 1.81 14.18
C GLY A 324 -28.32 2.15 14.35
N GLU A 325 -27.68 1.42 15.25
CA GLU A 325 -26.24 1.58 15.52
C GLU A 325 -25.40 0.81 14.53
N VAL A 326 -24.25 1.39 14.18
CA VAL A 326 -23.16 0.69 13.50
C VAL A 326 -22.72 -0.48 14.38
N THR A 327 -22.60 -1.66 13.80
CA THR A 327 -22.28 -2.89 14.55
C THR A 327 -20.88 -3.43 14.25
N GLU A 328 -20.36 -3.20 13.04
CA GLU A 328 -19.03 -3.64 12.64
C GLU A 328 -17.94 -2.96 13.49
N PRO A 329 -17.06 -3.74 14.18
CA PRO A 329 -16.08 -3.17 15.12
C PRO A 329 -15.16 -2.14 14.48
N ALA A 330 -14.73 -2.37 13.25
CA ALA A 330 -13.87 -1.44 12.52
C ALA A 330 -14.60 -0.10 12.23
N LEU A 331 -15.86 -0.15 11.82
CA LEU A 331 -16.67 1.06 11.60
C LEU A 331 -16.94 1.81 12.91
N LYS A 332 -17.18 1.11 14.03
CA LYS A 332 -17.30 1.74 15.37
C LYS A 332 -16.00 2.47 15.74
N THR A 333 -14.85 1.84 15.48
CA THR A 333 -13.56 2.47 15.71
C THR A 333 -13.37 3.71 14.85
N MET A 334 -13.68 3.65 13.54
CA MET A 334 -13.61 4.82 12.65
C MET A 334 -14.57 5.93 13.07
N GLN A 335 -15.78 5.58 13.55
CA GLN A 335 -16.74 6.56 14.09
C GLN A 335 -16.22 7.25 15.36
N MET A 336 -15.60 6.50 16.26
CA MET A 336 -14.96 7.07 17.47
C MET A 336 -13.80 8.01 17.08
N LEU A 337 -12.95 7.60 16.13
CA LEU A 337 -11.84 8.43 15.62
C LEU A 337 -12.35 9.70 14.91
N ALA A 338 -13.47 9.61 14.17
CA ALA A 338 -14.13 10.77 13.57
C ALA A 338 -14.62 11.78 14.62
N LYS A 339 -15.25 11.29 15.69
CA LYS A 339 -15.72 12.15 16.80
C LYS A 339 -14.59 12.83 17.57
N SER A 340 -13.41 12.26 17.53
CA SER A 340 -12.20 12.77 18.17
C SER A 340 -11.30 13.59 17.23
N ASP A 341 -11.76 13.88 16.01
CA ASP A 341 -10.98 14.56 14.94
C ASP A 341 -9.66 13.85 14.61
N GLN A 342 -9.69 12.51 14.55
CA GLN A 342 -8.51 11.67 14.34
C GLN A 342 -8.59 10.82 13.06
N LEU A 343 -9.53 11.11 12.15
CA LEU A 343 -9.64 10.34 10.90
C LEU A 343 -8.40 10.47 10.02
N GLU A 344 -7.84 11.68 9.93
CA GLU A 344 -6.61 11.91 9.17
C GLU A 344 -5.47 11.03 9.69
N ALA A 345 -5.19 11.10 10.99
CA ALA A 345 -4.16 10.28 11.63
C ALA A 345 -4.43 8.78 11.44
N ALA A 346 -5.66 8.35 11.60
CA ALA A 346 -6.05 6.94 11.44
C ALA A 346 -5.79 6.43 10.02
N LEU A 347 -6.17 7.18 9.00
CA LEU A 347 -5.93 6.82 7.61
C LEU A 347 -4.44 6.78 7.30
N LEU A 348 -3.69 7.81 7.70
CA LEU A 348 -2.25 7.89 7.45
C LEU A 348 -1.43 6.84 8.21
N LEU A 349 -1.91 6.33 9.33
CA LEU A 349 -1.17 5.35 10.13
C LEU A 349 -1.65 3.91 9.91
N LEU A 350 -2.98 3.71 9.81
CA LEU A 350 -3.57 2.37 9.83
C LEU A 350 -4.01 1.89 8.44
N GLN A 351 -4.16 2.80 7.47
CA GLN A 351 -4.58 2.51 6.09
C GLN A 351 -3.61 3.10 5.06
N TYR A 352 -2.39 3.41 5.50
CA TYR A 352 -1.37 4.09 4.70
C TYR A 352 -1.16 3.44 3.32
N LYS A 353 -1.01 4.32 2.33
CA LYS A 353 -0.58 3.99 0.98
C LYS A 353 0.62 4.85 0.60
N GLU A 354 1.51 4.33 -0.22
CA GLU A 354 2.71 5.07 -0.60
C GLU A 354 2.38 6.34 -1.42
N SER A 355 1.31 6.32 -2.18
CA SER A 355 0.78 7.51 -2.87
C SER A 355 0.34 8.65 -1.93
N TRP A 356 0.19 8.38 -0.64
CA TRP A 356 -0.16 9.37 0.40
C TRP A 356 1.06 9.93 1.15
N ARG A 357 2.27 9.57 0.71
CA ARG A 357 3.51 10.02 1.39
C ARG A 357 3.62 11.52 1.52
N PRO A 358 3.31 12.36 0.53
CA PRO A 358 3.38 13.81 0.69
C PRO A 358 2.53 14.32 1.85
N GLU A 359 1.30 13.83 1.98
CA GLU A 359 0.39 14.20 3.05
C GLU A 359 0.84 13.65 4.41
N PHE A 360 1.37 12.42 4.43
CA PHE A 360 1.93 11.84 5.64
C PHE A 360 3.15 12.61 6.16
N GLU A 361 4.07 13.03 5.27
CA GLU A 361 5.21 13.87 5.65
C GLU A 361 4.76 15.25 6.16
N ALA A 362 3.77 15.87 5.50
CA ALA A 362 3.18 17.11 5.95
C ALA A 362 2.52 16.96 7.33
N TRP A 363 1.75 15.89 7.52
CA TRP A 363 1.11 15.59 8.81
C TRP A 363 2.15 15.37 9.93
N LYS A 364 3.22 14.61 9.69
CA LYS A 364 4.31 14.41 10.66
C LYS A 364 4.98 15.72 11.05
N ALA A 365 5.22 16.58 10.06
CA ALA A 365 5.84 17.89 10.31
C ALA A 365 4.95 18.80 11.18
N ALA A 366 3.62 18.75 10.97
CA ALA A 366 2.65 19.48 11.80
C ALA A 366 2.45 18.84 13.19
N HIS A 367 2.72 17.53 13.32
CA HIS A 367 2.47 16.77 14.55
C HIS A 367 3.71 15.95 14.97
N PRO A 368 4.80 16.58 15.46
CA PRO A 368 6.08 15.89 15.77
C PRO A 368 5.96 14.69 16.72
N SER A 369 4.96 14.68 17.61
CA SER A 369 4.65 13.56 18.50
C SER A 369 3.37 12.81 18.11
N GLY A 370 2.84 13.07 16.92
CA GLY A 370 1.52 12.61 16.51
C GLY A 370 1.38 11.09 16.50
N ILE A 371 2.37 10.39 15.96
CA ILE A 371 2.38 8.91 15.90
C ILE A 371 2.32 8.32 17.31
N ARG A 372 3.22 8.76 18.21
CA ARG A 372 3.25 8.29 19.60
C ARG A 372 1.93 8.58 20.30
N LYS A 373 1.45 9.82 20.23
CA LYS A 373 0.17 10.22 20.86
C LYS A 373 -0.99 9.40 20.36
N PHE A 374 -1.07 9.13 19.04
CA PHE A 374 -2.11 8.29 18.47
C PHE A 374 -2.06 6.88 19.04
N ILE A 375 -0.89 6.25 19.06
CA ILE A 375 -0.69 4.89 19.57
C ILE A 375 -1.00 4.83 21.07
N ASP A 376 -0.52 5.79 21.86
CA ASP A 376 -0.71 5.83 23.31
C ASP A 376 -2.18 6.08 23.71
N THR A 377 -2.90 6.88 22.90
CA THR A 377 -4.29 7.24 23.19
C THR A 377 -5.26 6.16 22.76
N TYR A 378 -5.06 5.56 21.59
CA TYR A 378 -6.04 4.67 20.99
C TYR A 378 -5.65 3.20 21.02
N GLY A 379 -4.37 2.88 21.23
CA GLY A 379 -3.90 1.50 21.30
C GLY A 379 -4.20 0.70 20.03
N LEU A 380 -4.14 1.34 18.85
CA LEU A 380 -4.48 0.73 17.57
C LEU A 380 -3.25 0.38 16.73
N GLN A 381 -3.39 -0.68 15.92
CA GLN A 381 -2.45 -1.09 14.87
C GLN A 381 -3.22 -1.48 13.59
N PRO A 382 -2.57 -1.48 12.40
CA PRO A 382 -3.16 -1.90 11.14
C PRO A 382 -3.64 -3.36 11.11
#